data_f85debd094329647b9ad48e773b945bd
#
_entry.id   f85debd094329647b9ad48e773b945bd
#
_cell.length_a   1.000
_cell.length_b   1.000
_cell.length_c   1.000
_cell.angle_alpha   90.00
_cell.angle_beta   90.00
_cell.angle_gamma   90.00
#
_symmetry.space_group_name_H-M   'P 1'
#
loop_
_entity.id
_entity.type
_entity.pdbx_description
1 polymer ?
#
loop_
_entity_poly.entity_id
_entity_poly.type
_entity_poly.pdbx_seq_one_letter_code
_entity_poly.pdbx_strand_id
1 'polypeptide(L)'
;MAGIVLAAMAAAAGSAQQVPRKAPEWTISTVEGKPITLSQYRGKAVVLAFILTTCPHCRLTVGYLEKDQRTYGSRGFQVLASAIDQGVPGVIPPFVKEFQLPFPVGYNTDGEAMLRFLGYDRNHLPHMPILVFLDRQGTIREQHEGSDEAGFFNERQEQNLQKSIEALLAPRAPKSGVRSSR
;
A
#
# COMPACT_ATOMS: atom_id res chain seq x y z
N MET A 1 35.27 -44.29 5.11
CA MET A 1 34.78 -43.23 4.24
C MET A 1 33.71 -42.48 4.99
N ALA A 2 34.06 -41.28 5.53
CA ALA A 2 33.12 -40.45 6.29
C ALA A 2 32.58 -39.35 5.37
N GLY A 3 31.27 -39.46 5.06
CA GLY A 3 30.59 -38.45 4.25
C GLY A 3 30.23 -37.23 5.07
N ILE A 4 30.79 -36.09 4.71
CA ILE A 4 30.44 -34.78 5.28
C ILE A 4 29.13 -34.32 4.61
N VAL A 5 28.03 -34.28 5.37
CA VAL A 5 26.77 -33.65 4.94
C VAL A 5 26.90 -32.15 5.19
N LEU A 6 27.08 -31.39 4.13
CA LEU A 6 27.04 -29.94 4.18
C LEU A 6 25.57 -29.49 4.24
N ALA A 7 25.09 -29.15 5.42
CA ALA A 7 23.78 -28.49 5.58
C ALA A 7 23.89 -27.02 5.13
N ALA A 8 23.33 -26.70 3.96
CA ALA A 8 23.18 -25.35 3.50
C ALA A 8 22.13 -24.63 4.38
N MET A 9 22.57 -23.78 5.29
CA MET A 9 21.70 -22.81 5.95
C MET A 9 21.29 -21.74 4.93
N ALA A 10 20.07 -21.85 4.41
CA ALA A 10 19.46 -20.77 3.67
C ALA A 10 19.16 -19.63 4.65
N ALA A 11 19.90 -18.53 4.54
CA ALA A 11 19.60 -17.31 5.22
C ALA A 11 18.24 -16.80 4.72
N ALA A 12 17.21 -16.85 5.58
CA ALA A 12 15.94 -16.19 5.32
C ALA A 12 16.18 -14.67 5.34
N ALA A 13 16.41 -14.09 4.18
CA ALA A 13 16.28 -12.64 4.02
C ALA A 13 14.86 -12.29 4.44
N GLY A 14 14.69 -11.32 5.35
CA GLY A 14 13.39 -10.85 5.84
C GLY A 14 12.58 -10.25 4.69
N SER A 15 11.88 -11.11 3.95
CA SER A 15 11.04 -10.70 2.84
C SER A 15 9.65 -10.34 3.36
N ALA A 16 9.08 -9.23 2.85
CA ALA A 16 7.67 -8.92 3.03
C ALA A 16 6.82 -10.17 2.73
N GLN A 17 5.73 -10.33 3.47
CA GLN A 17 4.81 -11.45 3.24
C GLN A 17 4.39 -11.50 1.77
N GLN A 18 4.43 -12.69 1.17
CA GLN A 18 4.09 -12.88 -0.23
C GLN A 18 2.67 -12.36 -0.54
N VAL A 19 2.52 -11.72 -1.68
CA VAL A 19 1.22 -11.36 -2.25
C VAL A 19 0.82 -12.39 -3.32
N PRO A 20 -0.49 -12.69 -3.50
CA PRO A 20 -1.63 -12.02 -2.87
C PRO A 20 -1.95 -12.54 -1.47
N ARG A 21 -2.34 -11.63 -0.56
CA ARG A 21 -2.77 -11.98 0.81
C ARG A 21 -3.96 -11.11 1.25
N LYS A 22 -4.77 -11.61 2.19
CA LYS A 22 -5.81 -10.79 2.81
C LYS A 22 -5.16 -9.67 3.62
N ALA A 23 -5.65 -8.44 3.42
CA ALA A 23 -5.22 -7.33 4.25
C ALA A 23 -5.77 -7.50 5.66
N PRO A 24 -4.93 -7.34 6.69
CA PRO A 24 -5.41 -7.04 8.04
C PRO A 24 -6.23 -5.75 8.04
N GLU A 25 -6.97 -5.48 9.10
CA GLU A 25 -7.61 -4.16 9.22
C GLU A 25 -6.54 -3.09 9.44
N TRP A 26 -6.74 -1.94 8.81
CA TRP A 26 -5.93 -0.74 9.02
C TRP A 26 -6.84 0.43 9.32
N THR A 27 -6.53 1.15 10.38
CA THR A 27 -7.28 2.33 10.81
C THR A 27 -6.36 3.54 10.81
N ILE A 28 -6.81 4.62 10.19
CA ILE A 28 -6.19 5.93 10.30
C ILE A 28 -7.13 6.86 11.04
N SER A 29 -6.58 7.77 11.82
CA SER A 29 -7.33 8.85 12.47
C SER A 29 -7.26 10.10 11.60
N THR A 30 -8.40 10.76 11.36
CA THR A 30 -8.39 12.09 10.74
C THR A 30 -7.91 13.14 11.73
N VAL A 31 -7.66 14.36 11.25
CA VAL A 31 -7.28 15.49 12.13
C VAL A 31 -8.38 15.86 13.13
N GLU A 32 -9.64 15.56 12.82
CA GLU A 32 -10.80 15.72 13.69
C GLU A 32 -10.99 14.54 14.67
N GLY A 33 -10.06 13.58 14.69
CA GLY A 33 -10.12 12.39 15.55
C GLY A 33 -11.10 11.32 15.08
N LYS A 34 -11.66 11.43 13.88
CA LYS A 34 -12.56 10.40 13.33
C LYS A 34 -11.77 9.23 12.76
N PRO A 35 -12.10 7.98 13.12
CA PRO A 35 -11.44 6.82 12.53
C PRO A 35 -11.95 6.58 11.10
N ILE A 36 -11.03 6.24 10.21
CA ILE A 36 -11.29 5.70 8.89
C ILE A 36 -10.66 4.31 8.84
N THR A 37 -11.47 3.29 8.59
CA THR A 37 -11.02 1.90 8.53
C THR A 37 -10.98 1.40 7.09
N LEU A 38 -10.02 0.55 6.78
CA LEU A 38 -9.86 -0.03 5.45
C LEU A 38 -11.10 -0.83 5.01
N SER A 39 -11.79 -1.46 5.96
CA SER A 39 -13.02 -2.22 5.70
C SER A 39 -14.17 -1.38 5.16
N GLN A 40 -14.22 -0.07 5.43
CA GLN A 40 -15.22 0.86 4.89
C GLN A 40 -15.16 0.99 3.35
N TYR A 41 -14.04 0.59 2.77
CA TYR A 41 -13.79 0.68 1.31
C TYR A 41 -13.94 -0.67 0.59
N ARG A 42 -14.55 -1.67 1.23
CA ARG A 42 -14.89 -2.91 0.52
C ARG A 42 -15.77 -2.61 -0.70
N GLY A 43 -15.51 -3.31 -1.80
CA GLY A 43 -16.15 -3.04 -3.09
C GLY A 43 -15.40 -2.04 -3.97
N LYS A 44 -14.43 -1.31 -3.42
CA LYS A 44 -13.54 -0.43 -4.19
C LYS A 44 -12.14 -1.07 -4.34
N ALA A 45 -11.47 -0.76 -5.44
CA ALA A 45 -10.03 -0.93 -5.56
C ALA A 45 -9.36 0.18 -4.74
N VAL A 46 -8.42 -0.16 -3.87
CA VAL A 46 -7.81 0.79 -2.93
C VAL A 46 -6.29 0.82 -3.11
N VAL A 47 -5.72 2.03 -3.14
CA VAL A 47 -4.30 2.24 -2.85
C VAL A 47 -4.18 2.84 -1.46
N LEU A 48 -3.57 2.10 -0.54
CA LEU A 48 -3.17 2.61 0.77
C LEU A 48 -1.71 3.04 0.71
N ALA A 49 -1.46 4.33 0.89
CA ALA A 49 -0.15 4.94 0.85
C ALA A 49 0.33 5.28 2.27
N PHE A 50 1.45 4.71 2.70
CA PHE A 50 2.17 5.16 3.90
C PHE A 50 3.17 6.21 3.47
N ILE A 51 3.12 7.39 4.09
CA ILE A 51 3.88 8.57 3.67
C ILE A 51 4.46 9.35 4.85
N LEU A 52 5.52 10.09 4.53
CA LEU A 52 5.98 11.23 5.32
C LEU A 52 5.67 12.51 4.53
N THR A 53 5.00 13.48 5.15
CA THR A 53 4.56 14.70 4.46
C THR A 53 5.71 15.59 3.97
N THR A 54 6.88 15.43 4.59
CA THR A 54 8.11 16.17 4.26
C THR A 54 9.05 15.44 3.30
N CYS A 55 8.81 14.14 3.04
CA CYS A 55 9.66 13.34 2.15
C CYS A 55 9.43 13.71 0.68
N PRO A 56 10.46 14.10 -0.09
CA PRO A 56 10.30 14.51 -1.50
C PRO A 56 9.68 13.41 -2.38
N HIS A 57 10.09 12.15 -2.21
CA HIS A 57 9.54 11.01 -2.96
C HIS A 57 8.07 10.76 -2.61
N CYS A 58 7.68 10.90 -1.33
CA CYS A 58 6.28 10.81 -0.91
C CYS A 58 5.43 11.92 -1.56
N ARG A 59 5.95 13.16 -1.58
CA ARG A 59 5.26 14.31 -2.17
C ARG A 59 5.05 14.14 -3.67
N LEU A 60 6.06 13.64 -4.39
CA LEU A 60 5.93 13.29 -5.81
C LEU A 60 4.86 12.22 -6.01
N THR A 61 4.92 11.14 -5.24
CA THR A 61 3.96 10.03 -5.28
C THR A 61 2.52 10.50 -5.02
N VAL A 62 2.33 11.35 -4.01
CA VAL A 62 1.01 11.91 -3.67
C VAL A 62 0.46 12.77 -4.81
N GLY A 63 1.30 13.52 -5.52
CA GLY A 63 0.90 14.27 -6.71
C GLY A 63 0.38 13.37 -7.84
N TYR A 64 0.98 12.20 -8.06
CA TYR A 64 0.44 11.20 -9.00
C TYR A 64 -0.87 10.58 -8.51
N LEU A 65 -0.93 10.21 -7.23
CA LEU A 65 -2.14 9.65 -6.62
C LEU A 65 -3.33 10.62 -6.64
N GLU A 66 -3.07 11.93 -6.54
CA GLU A 66 -4.09 12.98 -6.68
C GLU A 66 -4.73 12.93 -8.09
N LYS A 67 -3.92 12.90 -9.14
CA LYS A 67 -4.39 12.77 -10.52
C LYS A 67 -5.14 11.45 -10.74
N ASP A 68 -4.60 10.35 -10.23
CA ASP A 68 -5.20 9.02 -10.35
C ASP A 68 -6.54 8.93 -9.64
N GLN A 69 -6.70 9.54 -8.45
CA GLN A 69 -7.99 9.61 -7.75
C GLN A 69 -9.04 10.36 -8.58
N ARG A 70 -8.67 11.47 -9.22
CA ARG A 70 -9.58 12.20 -10.11
C ARG A 70 -9.96 11.39 -11.35
N THR A 71 -8.99 10.69 -11.92
CA THR A 71 -9.18 9.91 -13.15
C THR A 71 -10.01 8.65 -12.91
N TYR A 72 -9.70 7.90 -11.85
CA TYR A 72 -10.24 6.55 -11.63
C TYR A 72 -11.32 6.47 -10.55
N GLY A 73 -11.53 7.54 -9.76
CA GLY A 73 -12.46 7.54 -8.64
C GLY A 73 -13.88 7.13 -9.00
N SER A 74 -14.41 7.61 -10.13
CA SER A 74 -15.74 7.25 -10.63
C SER A 74 -15.87 5.79 -11.06
N ARG A 75 -14.75 5.10 -11.32
CA ARG A 75 -14.67 3.67 -11.67
C ARG A 75 -14.59 2.74 -10.45
N GLY A 76 -14.72 3.29 -9.24
CA GLY A 76 -14.64 2.53 -7.99
C GLY A 76 -13.22 2.37 -7.46
N PHE A 77 -12.37 3.34 -7.73
CA PHE A 77 -11.03 3.47 -7.15
C PHE A 77 -11.01 4.42 -5.96
N GLN A 78 -10.13 4.18 -4.99
CA GLN A 78 -9.96 5.03 -3.82
C GLN A 78 -8.51 5.04 -3.35
N VAL A 79 -7.98 6.23 -3.09
CA VAL A 79 -6.72 6.43 -2.37
C VAL A 79 -7.01 6.70 -0.90
N LEU A 80 -6.22 6.09 -0.03
CA LEU A 80 -6.12 6.40 1.40
C LEU A 80 -4.66 6.70 1.71
N ALA A 81 -4.37 7.80 2.40
CA ALA A 81 -3.02 8.09 2.84
C ALA A 81 -2.92 8.02 4.37
N SER A 82 -1.93 7.26 4.85
CA SER A 82 -1.57 7.13 6.26
C SER A 82 -0.25 7.84 6.51
N ALA A 83 -0.31 9.04 7.06
CA ALA A 83 0.87 9.79 7.46
C ALA A 83 1.47 9.17 8.73
N ILE A 84 2.80 9.06 8.75
CA ILE A 84 3.56 8.49 9.86
C ILE A 84 4.56 9.51 10.44
N ASP A 85 4.40 10.79 10.10
CA ASP A 85 5.27 11.87 10.55
C ASP A 85 5.29 12.00 12.08
N GLN A 86 6.36 12.56 12.59
CA GLN A 86 6.33 13.16 13.92
C GLN A 86 5.50 14.45 13.86
N GLY A 87 4.75 14.74 14.92
CA GLY A 87 3.92 15.96 15.00
C GLY A 87 2.55 15.88 14.30
N VAL A 88 2.12 14.68 13.85
CA VAL A 88 0.72 14.48 13.47
C VAL A 88 -0.19 14.73 14.71
N PRO A 89 -1.40 15.30 14.50
CA PRO A 89 -2.09 15.60 13.23
C PRO A 89 -1.73 16.94 12.59
N GLY A 90 -0.92 17.80 13.24
CA GLY A 90 -0.69 19.19 12.86
C GLY A 90 -0.13 19.41 11.44
N VAL A 91 0.66 18.44 10.92
CA VAL A 91 1.29 18.53 9.59
C VAL A 91 0.33 18.17 8.44
N ILE A 92 -0.79 17.52 8.72
CA ILE A 92 -1.73 17.03 7.67
C ILE A 92 -2.51 18.18 7.01
N PRO A 93 -3.13 19.13 7.72
CA PRO A 93 -3.95 20.16 7.08
C PRO A 93 -3.21 20.99 6.04
N PRO A 94 -1.99 21.54 6.30
CA PRO A 94 -1.25 22.27 5.28
C PRO A 94 -0.88 21.39 4.09
N PHE A 95 -0.51 20.12 4.31
CA PHE A 95 -0.19 19.17 3.26
C PHE A 95 -1.40 18.88 2.34
N VAL A 96 -2.57 18.58 2.92
CA VAL A 96 -3.81 18.36 2.16
C VAL A 96 -4.20 19.59 1.34
N LYS A 97 -4.05 20.79 1.92
CA LYS A 97 -4.36 22.05 1.24
C LYS A 97 -3.39 22.31 0.07
N GLU A 98 -2.11 22.09 0.27
CA GLU A 98 -1.07 22.30 -0.74
C GLU A 98 -1.31 21.45 -1.99
N PHE A 99 -1.59 20.16 -1.80
CA PHE A 99 -1.84 19.22 -2.91
C PHE A 99 -3.30 19.17 -3.36
N GLN A 100 -4.23 19.89 -2.73
CA GLN A 100 -5.68 19.87 -3.02
C GLN A 100 -6.22 18.41 -3.09
N LEU A 101 -5.85 17.58 -2.11
CA LEU A 101 -6.07 16.13 -2.15
C LEU A 101 -7.56 15.79 -2.10
N PRO A 102 -8.09 15.04 -3.10
CA PRO A 102 -9.49 14.63 -3.19
C PRO A 102 -9.76 13.31 -2.45
N PHE A 103 -8.88 12.89 -1.57
CA PHE A 103 -8.98 11.64 -0.82
C PHE A 103 -8.59 11.83 0.65
N PRO A 104 -9.01 10.92 1.53
CA PRO A 104 -8.70 11.00 2.94
C PRO A 104 -7.20 10.86 3.22
N VAL A 105 -6.68 11.77 4.03
CA VAL A 105 -5.36 11.68 4.67
C VAL A 105 -5.58 11.66 6.17
N GLY A 106 -5.10 10.62 6.80
CA GLY A 106 -5.09 10.49 8.25
C GLY A 106 -3.73 10.02 8.72
N TYR A 107 -3.65 9.63 9.97
CA TYR A 107 -2.41 9.15 10.56
C TYR A 107 -2.62 7.90 11.41
N ASN A 108 -1.58 7.11 11.52
CA ASN A 108 -1.44 6.05 12.50
C ASN A 108 0.05 5.96 12.86
N THR A 109 0.37 6.23 14.10
CA THR A 109 1.76 6.31 14.58
C THR A 109 2.25 4.99 15.22
N ASP A 110 1.43 3.94 15.19
CA ASP A 110 1.83 2.62 15.66
C ASP A 110 2.70 1.92 14.59
N GLY A 111 4.01 2.11 14.71
CA GLY A 111 4.99 1.51 13.80
C GLY A 111 4.97 -0.02 13.80
N GLU A 112 4.73 -0.65 14.96
CA GLU A 112 4.61 -2.12 15.00
C GLU A 112 3.36 -2.63 14.27
N ALA A 113 2.23 -1.92 14.43
CA ALA A 113 1.02 -2.26 13.68
C ALA A 113 1.25 -2.11 12.17
N MET A 114 1.99 -1.06 11.75
CA MET A 114 2.37 -0.85 10.35
C MET A 114 3.22 -2.01 9.84
N LEU A 115 4.27 -2.41 10.55
CA LEU A 115 5.12 -3.53 10.14
C LEU A 115 4.31 -4.84 10.03
N ARG A 116 3.44 -5.12 11.00
CA ARG A 116 2.53 -6.28 10.95
C ARG A 116 1.59 -6.23 9.75
N PHE A 117 1.00 -5.06 9.46
CA PHE A 117 0.13 -4.88 8.30
C PHE A 117 0.87 -5.15 7.00
N LEU A 118 2.09 -4.63 6.89
CA LEU A 118 2.94 -4.79 5.70
C LEU A 118 3.55 -6.20 5.59
N GLY A 119 3.48 -6.99 6.66
CA GLY A 119 4.07 -8.33 6.70
C GLY A 119 5.59 -8.29 6.78
N TYR A 120 6.15 -7.24 7.34
CA TYR A 120 7.57 -7.11 7.64
C TYR A 120 7.89 -7.66 9.02
N ASP A 121 9.13 -8.11 9.22
CA ASP A 121 9.62 -8.39 10.55
C ASP A 121 9.88 -7.08 11.31
N ARG A 122 10.00 -7.19 12.67
CA ARG A 122 10.16 -6.01 13.53
C ARG A 122 11.49 -5.27 13.37
N ASN A 123 12.47 -5.85 12.71
CA ASN A 123 13.78 -5.25 12.47
C ASN A 123 13.86 -4.57 11.10
N HIS A 124 12.80 -4.70 10.28
CA HIS A 124 12.74 -4.04 8.98
C HIS A 124 12.63 -2.52 9.15
N LEU A 125 13.50 -1.78 8.47
CA LEU A 125 13.45 -0.32 8.41
C LEU A 125 12.81 0.09 7.08
N PRO A 126 11.52 0.43 7.10
CA PRO A 126 10.82 0.68 5.85
C PRO A 126 11.22 2.03 5.23
N HIS A 127 11.35 2.04 3.90
CA HIS A 127 11.64 3.24 3.11
C HIS A 127 10.36 3.80 2.51
N MET A 128 10.05 5.05 2.85
CA MET A 128 8.85 5.73 2.35
C MET A 128 9.06 6.31 0.95
N PRO A 129 8.00 6.36 0.13
CA PRO A 129 6.63 5.89 0.40
C PRO A 129 6.48 4.36 0.31
N ILE A 130 5.46 3.82 0.99
CA ILE A 130 5.03 2.44 0.76
C ILE A 130 3.63 2.46 0.18
N LEU A 131 3.43 1.75 -0.92
CA LEU A 131 2.15 1.63 -1.60
C LEU A 131 1.63 0.20 -1.52
N VAL A 132 0.40 0.06 -1.06
CA VAL A 132 -0.30 -1.22 -0.95
C VAL A 132 -1.54 -1.18 -1.82
N PHE A 133 -1.61 -2.07 -2.81
CA PHE A 133 -2.68 -2.15 -3.79
C PHE A 133 -3.67 -3.26 -3.39
N LEU A 134 -4.91 -2.88 -3.12
CA LEU A 134 -5.95 -3.79 -2.65
C LEU A 134 -7.08 -3.92 -3.68
N ASP A 135 -7.51 -5.14 -3.92
CA ASP A 135 -8.68 -5.36 -4.74
C ASP A 135 -10.00 -5.08 -3.97
N ARG A 136 -11.12 -5.13 -4.68
CA ARG A 136 -12.47 -4.89 -4.13
C ARG A 136 -12.83 -5.82 -2.96
N GLN A 137 -12.16 -6.97 -2.85
CA GLN A 137 -12.34 -7.93 -1.76
C GLN A 137 -11.39 -7.67 -0.58
N GLY A 138 -10.55 -6.63 -0.67
CA GLY A 138 -9.53 -6.28 0.33
C GLY A 138 -8.39 -7.29 0.40
N THR A 139 -8.03 -7.85 -0.73
CA THR A 139 -6.84 -8.66 -0.87
C THR A 139 -5.71 -7.77 -1.39
N ILE A 140 -4.58 -7.75 -0.70
CA ILE A 140 -3.37 -7.08 -1.18
C ILE A 140 -2.88 -7.83 -2.39
N ARG A 141 -2.75 -7.13 -3.52
CA ARG A 141 -2.29 -7.68 -4.81
C ARG A 141 -0.86 -7.31 -5.11
N GLU A 142 -0.47 -6.10 -4.73
CA GLU A 142 0.87 -5.59 -4.90
C GLU A 142 1.25 -4.77 -3.67
N GLN A 143 2.54 -4.72 -3.38
CA GLN A 143 3.12 -3.88 -2.33
C GLN A 143 4.49 -3.44 -2.79
N HIS A 144 4.74 -2.13 -2.77
CA HIS A 144 6.00 -1.54 -3.20
C HIS A 144 6.51 -0.60 -2.12
N GLU A 145 7.80 -0.64 -1.87
CA GLU A 145 8.51 0.18 -0.89
C GLU A 145 9.45 1.14 -1.60
N GLY A 146 9.68 2.32 -1.04
CA GLY A 146 10.51 3.38 -1.63
C GLY A 146 11.94 3.00 -1.97
N SER A 147 12.45 1.90 -1.41
CA SER A 147 13.73 1.29 -1.80
C SER A 147 13.71 0.61 -3.18
N ASP A 148 12.53 0.38 -3.76
CA ASP A 148 12.37 -0.20 -5.12
C ASP A 148 12.50 0.89 -6.21
N GLU A 149 13.61 1.64 -6.18
CA GLU A 149 13.86 2.73 -7.12
C GLU A 149 14.12 2.22 -8.55
N ALA A 150 14.70 1.04 -8.70
CA ALA A 150 14.96 0.44 -10.01
C ALA A 150 13.69 -0.17 -10.64
N GLY A 151 12.71 -0.56 -9.81
CA GLY A 151 11.47 -1.21 -10.22
C GLY A 151 10.30 -0.24 -10.29
N PHE A 152 9.60 -0.03 -9.17
CA PHE A 152 8.34 0.71 -9.16
C PHE A 152 8.51 2.23 -9.11
N PHE A 153 9.47 2.74 -8.31
CA PHE A 153 9.66 4.18 -8.04
C PHE A 153 10.71 4.85 -8.95
N ASN A 154 10.90 4.33 -10.17
CA ASN A 154 11.77 4.92 -11.20
C ASN A 154 11.09 6.08 -11.95
N GLU A 155 11.70 6.54 -13.04
CA GLU A 155 11.18 7.60 -13.91
C GLU A 155 9.81 7.28 -14.54
N ARG A 156 9.36 6.01 -14.47
CA ARG A 156 8.04 5.55 -14.96
C ARG A 156 7.03 5.35 -13.83
N GLN A 157 7.28 5.89 -12.65
CA GLN A 157 6.40 5.69 -11.49
C GLN A 157 4.93 6.00 -11.78
N GLU A 158 4.63 7.11 -12.48
CA GLU A 158 3.25 7.47 -12.86
C GLU A 158 2.61 6.36 -13.72
N GLN A 159 3.33 5.82 -14.69
CA GLN A 159 2.86 4.73 -15.55
C GLN A 159 2.68 3.42 -14.77
N ASN A 160 3.60 3.13 -13.85
CA ASN A 160 3.53 1.94 -12.99
C ASN A 160 2.30 1.99 -12.09
N LEU A 161 2.01 3.16 -11.49
CA LEU A 161 0.79 3.41 -10.70
C LEU A 161 -0.47 3.14 -11.52
N GLN A 162 -0.58 3.74 -12.70
CA GLN A 162 -1.73 3.60 -13.59
C GLN A 162 -1.94 2.14 -14.00
N LYS A 163 -0.87 1.44 -14.37
CA LYS A 163 -0.92 0.02 -14.73
C LYS A 163 -1.47 -0.84 -13.57
N SER A 164 -0.96 -0.64 -12.36
CA SER A 164 -1.42 -1.39 -11.18
C SER A 164 -2.88 -1.06 -10.82
N ILE A 165 -3.28 0.21 -10.91
CA ILE A 165 -4.68 0.63 -10.68
C ILE A 165 -5.61 0.00 -11.72
N GLU A 166 -5.25 0.03 -12.99
CA GLU A 166 -6.07 -0.56 -14.06
C GLU A 166 -6.20 -2.08 -13.90
N ALA A 167 -5.13 -2.77 -13.48
CA ALA A 167 -5.19 -4.18 -13.16
C ALA A 167 -6.17 -4.50 -12.01
N LEU A 168 -6.26 -3.62 -10.99
CA LEU A 168 -7.23 -3.76 -9.91
C LEU A 168 -8.68 -3.50 -10.37
N LEU A 169 -8.85 -2.60 -11.33
CA LEU A 169 -10.16 -2.19 -11.84
C LEU A 169 -10.71 -3.15 -12.91
N ALA A 170 -9.84 -3.94 -13.54
CA ALA A 170 -10.23 -4.90 -14.56
C ALA A 170 -11.26 -5.91 -14.02
N PRO A 171 -12.27 -6.30 -14.83
CA PRO A 171 -13.19 -7.38 -14.46
C PRO A 171 -12.40 -8.66 -14.19
N ARG A 172 -12.61 -9.26 -13.02
CA ARG A 172 -12.02 -10.58 -12.75
C ARG A 172 -12.72 -11.63 -13.59
N ALA A 173 -11.93 -12.41 -14.34
CA ALA A 173 -12.44 -13.63 -14.95
C ALA A 173 -13.07 -14.52 -13.87
N PRO A 174 -14.27 -15.09 -14.13
CA PRO A 174 -14.85 -16.05 -13.20
C PRO A 174 -13.84 -17.18 -12.97
N LYS A 175 -13.64 -17.56 -11.70
CA LYS A 175 -12.84 -18.75 -11.39
C LYS A 175 -13.46 -19.89 -12.19
N SER A 176 -12.69 -20.47 -13.12
CA SER A 176 -13.10 -21.69 -13.81
C SER A 176 -13.41 -22.73 -12.75
N GLY A 177 -14.70 -23.03 -12.57
CA GLY A 177 -15.15 -24.07 -11.67
C GLY A 177 -14.50 -25.38 -12.13
N VAL A 178 -13.78 -26.04 -11.25
CA VAL A 178 -13.39 -27.44 -11.42
C VAL A 178 -14.68 -28.20 -11.67
N ARG A 179 -14.93 -28.59 -12.93
CA ARG A 179 -15.99 -29.55 -13.23
C ARG A 179 -15.59 -30.85 -12.54
N SER A 180 -16.27 -31.13 -11.41
CA SER A 180 -16.26 -32.49 -10.84
C SER A 180 -16.95 -33.40 -11.85
N SER A 181 -16.14 -34.18 -12.57
CA SER A 181 -16.64 -35.29 -13.35
C SER A 181 -17.11 -36.39 -12.37
N ARG A 182 -18.40 -36.63 -12.38
CA ARG A 182 -18.98 -37.86 -11.82
C ARG A 182 -18.72 -39.02 -12.80
#